data_06288536108996bb6489a7791b697d9e
#
_entry.id   06288536108996bb6489a7791b697d9e
#
_cell.length_a   1.000
_cell.length_b   1.000
_cell.length_c   1.000
_cell.angle_alpha   90.00
_cell.angle_beta   90.00
_cell.angle_gamma   90.00
#
_symmetry.space_group_name_H-M   'P 1'
#
loop_
_entity.id
_entity.type
_entity.pdbx_description
1 polymer ?
#
loop_
_entity_poly.entity_id
_entity_poly.type
_entity_poly.pdbx_seq_one_letter_code
_entity_poly.pdbx_strand_id
1 'polypeptide(L)'
;MSGFLGEFFGTMVLILLGVGCGAGVNLKDNYARGQNWMFITLAWGMAVTFGVYIAGQMGSQGHLNPAVTLGFASAGLFSWSEVLPYLLGQGLGAFAGAALVILYYYPQFQATPNKDGNSVGIFATGPALKRPFFNVLNECIATFFFILILLNLGNFTTGLKPLIVGLLIMVVGQSLGGTTGFALNPARDLMPRLAYSILPVPHKANANWGYAWIPLVGPLCGGILASFVHIWING
;
A
#
# COMPACT_ATOMS: atom_id res chain seq x y z
N MET A 1 -24.37 0.20 -4.43
CA MET A 1 -23.29 -0.70 -4.87
C MET A 1 -22.53 -1.09 -3.62
N SER A 2 -22.09 -2.34 -3.51
CA SER A 2 -21.33 -2.79 -2.33
C SER A 2 -20.01 -2.05 -2.27
N GLY A 3 -19.49 -1.78 -1.06
CA GLY A 3 -18.17 -1.18 -0.85
C GLY A 3 -17.04 -1.92 -1.57
N PHE A 4 -17.27 -3.18 -1.99
CA PHE A 4 -16.37 -3.99 -2.80
C PHE A 4 -15.87 -3.28 -4.07
N LEU A 5 -16.75 -2.68 -4.88
CA LEU A 5 -16.34 -2.00 -6.12
C LEU A 5 -15.50 -0.76 -5.84
N GLY A 6 -15.85 0.02 -4.81
CA GLY A 6 -15.05 1.16 -4.38
C GLY A 6 -13.65 0.74 -3.93
N GLU A 7 -13.54 -0.32 -3.11
CA GLU A 7 -12.25 -0.86 -2.68
C GLU A 7 -11.45 -1.43 -3.86
N PHE A 8 -12.11 -2.13 -4.80
CA PHE A 8 -11.46 -2.68 -5.98
C PHE A 8 -10.83 -1.57 -6.85
N PHE A 9 -11.63 -0.61 -7.29
CA PHE A 9 -11.11 0.45 -8.16
C PHE A 9 -10.16 1.41 -7.44
N GLY A 10 -10.44 1.74 -6.18
CA GLY A 10 -9.57 2.57 -5.37
C GLY A 10 -8.19 1.93 -5.16
N THR A 11 -8.16 0.64 -4.80
CA THR A 11 -6.89 -0.08 -4.61
C THR A 11 -6.17 -0.34 -5.94
N MET A 12 -6.91 -0.58 -7.03
CA MET A 12 -6.32 -0.69 -8.36
C MET A 12 -5.59 0.60 -8.76
N VAL A 13 -6.19 1.77 -8.54
CA VAL A 13 -5.57 3.07 -8.83
C VAL A 13 -4.37 3.32 -7.90
N LEU A 14 -4.51 3.04 -6.60
CA LEU A 14 -3.41 3.13 -5.64
C LEU A 14 -2.19 2.34 -6.13
N ILE A 15 -2.39 1.09 -6.52
CA ILE A 15 -1.30 0.22 -6.96
C ILE A 15 -0.76 0.62 -8.34
N LEU A 16 -1.64 0.95 -9.28
CA LEU A 16 -1.22 1.42 -10.61
C LEU A 16 -0.27 2.63 -10.49
N LEU A 17 -0.62 3.62 -9.68
CA LEU A 17 0.18 4.83 -9.52
C LEU A 17 1.43 4.60 -8.64
N GLY A 18 1.29 3.91 -7.50
CA GLY A 18 2.40 3.68 -6.58
C GLY A 18 3.47 2.73 -7.14
N VAL A 19 3.06 1.58 -7.65
CA VAL A 19 3.98 0.61 -8.30
C VAL A 19 4.47 1.18 -9.63
N GLY A 20 3.64 1.92 -10.36
CA GLY A 20 4.04 2.65 -11.55
C GLY A 20 5.15 3.66 -11.28
N CYS A 21 5.08 4.41 -10.17
CA CYS A 21 6.19 5.25 -9.71
C CYS A 21 7.45 4.41 -9.47
N GLY A 22 7.34 3.27 -8.78
CA GLY A 22 8.44 2.34 -8.56
C GLY A 22 9.08 1.86 -9.87
N ALA A 23 8.27 1.52 -10.87
CA ALA A 23 8.73 1.15 -12.20
C ALA A 23 9.46 2.33 -12.88
N GLY A 24 8.88 3.52 -12.84
CA GLY A 24 9.47 4.73 -13.40
C GLY A 24 10.86 5.05 -12.85
N VAL A 25 11.04 4.89 -11.53
CA VAL A 25 12.29 5.20 -10.84
C VAL A 25 13.39 4.17 -11.11
N ASN A 26 13.02 2.89 -11.31
CA ASN A 26 13.98 1.80 -11.37
C ASN A 26 14.31 1.34 -12.80
N LEU A 27 13.35 1.39 -13.74
CA LEU A 27 13.54 0.85 -15.08
C LEU A 27 14.34 1.79 -15.98
N LYS A 28 15.12 1.23 -16.92
CA LYS A 28 15.84 1.98 -17.96
C LYS A 28 14.89 2.67 -18.92
N ASP A 29 15.41 3.64 -19.65
CA ASP A 29 14.71 4.39 -20.69
C ASP A 29 13.40 5.00 -20.16
N ASN A 30 13.50 5.63 -18.98
CA ASN A 30 12.41 6.26 -18.25
C ASN A 30 12.84 7.63 -17.71
N TYR A 31 12.04 8.66 -17.95
CA TYR A 31 12.34 10.03 -17.51
C TYR A 31 12.44 10.19 -15.99
N ALA A 32 11.74 9.35 -15.22
CA ALA A 32 11.77 9.37 -13.75
C ALA A 32 12.91 8.53 -13.15
N ARG A 33 13.75 7.89 -13.96
CA ARG A 33 14.78 7.00 -13.46
C ARG A 33 15.75 7.72 -12.51
N GLY A 34 16.02 7.08 -11.37
CA GLY A 34 16.95 7.59 -10.36
C GLY A 34 16.41 8.69 -9.47
N GLN A 35 15.09 9.00 -9.54
CA GLN A 35 14.49 9.94 -8.62
C GLN A 35 14.60 9.44 -7.17
N ASN A 36 14.60 10.40 -6.24
CA ASN A 36 14.90 10.18 -4.84
C ASN A 36 13.71 9.69 -4.00
N TRP A 37 13.96 9.43 -2.70
CA TRP A 37 12.95 8.95 -1.76
C TRP A 37 11.76 9.90 -1.59
N MET A 38 11.99 11.22 -1.65
CA MET A 38 10.91 12.21 -1.58
C MET A 38 9.93 12.07 -2.75
N PHE A 39 10.43 11.87 -3.97
CA PHE A 39 9.61 11.63 -5.14
C PHE A 39 8.73 10.38 -4.98
N ILE A 40 9.32 9.29 -4.48
CA ILE A 40 8.61 8.01 -4.24
C ILE A 40 7.52 8.20 -3.18
N THR A 41 7.83 8.81 -2.05
CA THR A 41 6.87 8.97 -0.95
C THR A 41 5.73 9.93 -1.30
N LEU A 42 6.02 11.01 -2.05
CA LEU A 42 5.00 11.90 -2.59
C LEU A 42 4.06 11.15 -3.55
N ALA A 43 4.62 10.38 -4.48
CA ALA A 43 3.82 9.61 -5.44
C ALA A 43 2.91 8.58 -4.74
N TRP A 44 3.41 7.86 -3.72
CA TRP A 44 2.60 6.94 -2.94
C TRP A 44 1.50 7.66 -2.15
N GLY A 45 1.80 8.83 -1.56
CA GLY A 45 0.79 9.65 -0.91
C GLY A 45 -0.33 10.08 -1.86
N MET A 46 0.04 10.59 -3.04
CA MET A 46 -0.95 10.97 -4.07
C MET A 46 -1.70 9.77 -4.63
N ALA A 47 -1.06 8.61 -4.78
CA ALA A 47 -1.72 7.37 -5.18
C ALA A 47 -2.83 6.97 -4.19
N VAL A 48 -2.57 7.08 -2.88
CA VAL A 48 -3.60 6.88 -1.84
C VAL A 48 -4.70 7.92 -1.97
N THR A 49 -4.37 9.21 -2.08
CA THR A 49 -5.34 10.30 -2.26
C THR A 49 -6.34 9.99 -3.37
N PHE A 50 -5.85 9.72 -4.57
CA PHE A 50 -6.71 9.47 -5.73
C PHE A 50 -7.45 8.13 -5.63
N GLY A 51 -6.84 7.11 -5.04
CA GLY A 51 -7.52 5.85 -4.72
C GLY A 51 -8.70 6.05 -3.80
N VAL A 52 -8.54 6.84 -2.71
CA VAL A 52 -9.62 7.14 -1.76
C VAL A 52 -10.73 7.98 -2.42
N TYR A 53 -10.40 8.96 -3.26
CA TYR A 53 -11.42 9.72 -4.01
C TYR A 53 -12.29 8.81 -4.88
N ILE A 54 -11.69 7.90 -5.65
CA ILE A 54 -12.43 6.98 -6.51
C ILE A 54 -13.29 6.03 -5.67
N ALA A 55 -12.73 5.46 -4.61
CA ALA A 55 -13.47 4.56 -3.71
C ALA A 55 -14.68 5.26 -3.10
N GLY A 56 -14.52 6.50 -2.63
CA GLY A 56 -15.60 7.31 -2.06
C GLY A 56 -16.73 7.59 -3.05
N GLN A 57 -16.43 7.90 -4.31
CA GLN A 57 -17.43 8.09 -5.36
C GLN A 57 -18.23 6.82 -5.69
N MET A 58 -17.67 5.65 -5.38
CA MET A 58 -18.31 4.34 -5.56
C MET A 58 -19.00 3.82 -4.29
N GLY A 59 -19.10 4.66 -3.22
CA GLY A 59 -19.81 4.34 -1.98
C GLY A 59 -19.01 3.48 -0.99
N SER A 60 -17.67 3.42 -1.11
CA SER A 60 -16.79 2.85 -0.10
C SER A 60 -16.29 3.92 0.88
N GLN A 61 -15.91 3.51 2.08
CA GLN A 61 -15.15 4.38 3.00
C GLN A 61 -13.70 4.62 2.55
N GLY A 62 -13.23 3.90 1.51
CA GLY A 62 -11.89 4.08 0.95
C GLY A 62 -10.77 3.59 1.85
N HIS A 63 -10.92 2.41 2.44
CA HIS A 63 -9.88 1.82 3.28
C HIS A 63 -8.63 1.43 2.48
N LEU A 64 -8.80 0.79 1.33
CA LEU A 64 -7.77 0.36 0.38
C LEU A 64 -6.64 -0.46 1.02
N ASN A 65 -6.89 -0.99 2.23
CA ASN A 65 -5.87 -1.57 3.09
C ASN A 65 -6.51 -2.51 4.12
N PRO A 66 -6.15 -3.81 4.14
CA PRO A 66 -6.63 -4.76 5.14
C PRO A 66 -6.37 -4.34 6.59
N ALA A 67 -5.21 -3.73 6.90
CA ALA A 67 -4.90 -3.28 8.24
C ALA A 67 -5.81 -2.12 8.69
N VAL A 68 -6.15 -1.21 7.78
CA VAL A 68 -7.15 -0.15 8.05
C VAL A 68 -8.52 -0.76 8.25
N THR A 69 -8.97 -1.67 7.37
CA THR A 69 -10.29 -2.30 7.46
C THR A 69 -10.47 -3.02 8.79
N LEU A 70 -9.49 -3.83 9.20
CA LEU A 70 -9.54 -4.55 10.47
C LEU A 70 -9.39 -3.60 11.68
N GLY A 71 -8.54 -2.57 11.58
CA GLY A 71 -8.41 -1.56 12.63
C GLY A 71 -9.73 -0.81 12.88
N PHE A 72 -10.41 -0.36 11.82
CA PHE A 72 -11.72 0.31 11.94
C PHE A 72 -12.81 -0.62 12.46
N ALA A 73 -12.84 -1.88 12.00
CA ALA A 73 -13.80 -2.87 12.50
C ALA A 73 -13.55 -3.18 14.00
N SER A 74 -12.29 -3.31 14.41
CA SER A 74 -11.92 -3.54 15.82
C SER A 74 -12.23 -2.32 16.72
N ALA A 75 -12.21 -1.10 16.15
CA ALA A 75 -12.60 0.11 16.86
C ALA A 75 -14.14 0.33 16.91
N GLY A 76 -14.94 -0.57 16.31
CA GLY A 76 -16.39 -0.41 16.23
C GLY A 76 -16.87 0.64 15.20
N LEU A 77 -15.96 1.16 14.37
CA LEU A 77 -16.24 2.21 13.38
C LEU A 77 -16.58 1.64 11.98
N PHE A 78 -16.52 0.32 11.82
CA PHE A 78 -16.83 -0.39 10.58
C PHE A 78 -17.49 -1.74 10.87
N SER A 79 -18.50 -2.10 10.09
CA SER A 79 -19.23 -3.36 10.28
C SER A 79 -18.39 -4.58 9.89
N TRP A 80 -18.34 -5.59 10.75
CA TRP A 80 -17.68 -6.85 10.46
C TRP A 80 -18.26 -7.59 9.24
N SER A 81 -19.55 -7.39 8.93
CA SER A 81 -20.19 -7.97 7.74
C SER A 81 -19.61 -7.44 6.42
N GLU A 82 -19.06 -6.21 6.43
CA GLU A 82 -18.47 -5.57 5.27
C GLU A 82 -16.96 -5.85 5.13
N VAL A 83 -16.32 -6.44 6.15
CA VAL A 83 -14.87 -6.70 6.14
C VAL A 83 -14.48 -7.59 4.96
N LEU A 84 -15.12 -8.74 4.78
CA LEU A 84 -14.76 -9.67 3.70
C LEU A 84 -14.94 -9.06 2.30
N PRO A 85 -16.04 -8.39 1.95
CA PRO A 85 -16.16 -7.63 0.69
C PRO A 85 -15.03 -6.64 0.45
N TYR A 86 -14.62 -5.88 1.48
CA TYR A 86 -13.51 -4.93 1.39
C TYR A 86 -12.18 -5.62 1.11
N LEU A 87 -11.84 -6.66 1.88
CA LEU A 87 -10.59 -7.42 1.70
C LEU A 87 -10.49 -8.01 0.29
N LEU A 88 -11.60 -8.56 -0.24
CA LEU A 88 -11.64 -9.11 -1.60
C LEU A 88 -11.46 -8.01 -2.65
N GLY A 89 -12.15 -6.87 -2.50
CA GLY A 89 -11.98 -5.71 -3.39
C GLY A 89 -10.55 -5.22 -3.40
N GLN A 90 -9.96 -5.02 -2.23
CA GLN A 90 -8.57 -4.60 -2.05
C GLN A 90 -7.59 -5.57 -2.70
N GLY A 91 -7.75 -6.87 -2.45
CA GLY A 91 -6.87 -7.89 -3.00
C GLY A 91 -6.91 -7.93 -4.52
N LEU A 92 -8.12 -8.04 -5.10
CA LEU A 92 -8.31 -8.10 -6.55
C LEU A 92 -7.89 -6.79 -7.24
N GLY A 93 -8.21 -5.65 -6.64
CA GLY A 93 -7.80 -4.33 -7.14
C GLY A 93 -6.28 -4.17 -7.16
N ALA A 94 -5.59 -4.59 -6.08
CA ALA A 94 -4.14 -4.53 -6.01
C ALA A 94 -3.47 -5.44 -7.08
N PHE A 95 -3.98 -6.64 -7.29
CA PHE A 95 -3.50 -7.52 -8.34
C PHE A 95 -3.70 -6.91 -9.73
N ALA A 96 -4.90 -6.39 -10.03
CA ALA A 96 -5.21 -5.76 -11.30
C ALA A 96 -4.33 -4.52 -11.56
N GLY A 97 -4.12 -3.67 -10.55
CA GLY A 97 -3.23 -2.51 -10.65
C GLY A 97 -1.80 -2.90 -10.99
N ALA A 98 -1.26 -3.95 -10.33
CA ALA A 98 0.07 -4.47 -10.64
C ALA A 98 0.17 -5.06 -12.05
N ALA A 99 -0.86 -5.79 -12.50
CA ALA A 99 -0.93 -6.32 -13.87
C ALA A 99 -0.90 -5.19 -14.91
N LEU A 100 -1.63 -4.10 -14.67
CA LEU A 100 -1.61 -2.92 -15.53
C LEU A 100 -0.22 -2.25 -15.57
N VAL A 101 0.51 -2.20 -14.46
CA VAL A 101 1.90 -1.69 -14.45
C VAL A 101 2.81 -2.57 -15.29
N ILE A 102 2.70 -3.89 -15.18
CA ILE A 102 3.48 -4.82 -16.00
C ILE A 102 3.21 -4.57 -17.49
N LEU A 103 1.95 -4.42 -17.87
CA LEU A 103 1.56 -4.14 -19.25
C LEU A 103 2.07 -2.77 -19.73
N TYR A 104 1.88 -1.72 -18.92
CA TYR A 104 2.24 -0.35 -19.25
C TYR A 104 3.76 -0.15 -19.46
N TYR A 105 4.57 -0.77 -18.59
CA TYR A 105 6.02 -0.68 -18.62
C TYR A 105 6.71 -1.87 -19.29
N TYR A 106 5.97 -2.70 -20.04
CA TYR A 106 6.51 -3.95 -20.59
C TYR A 106 7.78 -3.75 -21.41
N PRO A 107 7.90 -2.74 -22.33
CA PRO A 107 9.14 -2.49 -23.06
C PRO A 107 10.31 -2.09 -22.15
N GLN A 108 10.07 -1.30 -21.10
CA GLN A 108 11.10 -0.91 -20.14
C GLN A 108 11.55 -2.11 -19.28
N PHE A 109 10.64 -3.02 -18.92
CA PHE A 109 11.03 -4.29 -18.30
C PHE A 109 11.95 -5.12 -19.20
N GLN A 110 11.65 -5.20 -20.50
CA GLN A 110 12.50 -5.90 -21.47
C GLN A 110 13.89 -5.24 -21.61
N ALA A 111 13.96 -3.90 -21.63
CA ALA A 111 15.19 -3.15 -21.74
C ALA A 111 16.06 -3.15 -20.47
N THR A 112 15.48 -3.59 -19.32
CA THR A 112 16.17 -3.54 -18.02
C THR A 112 16.47 -4.93 -17.51
N PRO A 113 17.73 -5.43 -17.62
CA PRO A 113 18.15 -6.65 -16.93
C PRO A 113 17.96 -6.51 -15.42
N ASN A 114 17.70 -7.63 -14.74
CA ASN A 114 17.38 -7.63 -13.32
C ASN A 114 18.43 -6.92 -12.43
N LYS A 115 19.70 -7.12 -12.74
CA LYS A 115 20.83 -6.45 -12.05
C LYS A 115 20.78 -4.91 -12.13
N ASP A 116 20.03 -4.36 -13.07
CA ASP A 116 19.93 -2.92 -13.33
C ASP A 116 18.62 -2.30 -12.81
N GLY A 117 17.82 -3.04 -12.02
CA GLY A 117 16.63 -2.53 -11.36
C GLY A 117 15.32 -3.29 -11.64
N ASN A 118 15.29 -4.25 -12.56
CA ASN A 118 14.10 -5.06 -12.87
C ASN A 118 13.88 -6.13 -11.79
N SER A 119 13.40 -5.74 -10.63
CA SER A 119 13.28 -6.62 -9.46
C SER A 119 11.92 -6.50 -8.77
N VAL A 120 11.67 -7.41 -7.80
CA VAL A 120 10.46 -7.41 -6.97
C VAL A 120 10.27 -6.11 -6.19
N GLY A 121 11.32 -5.35 -5.90
CA GLY A 121 11.26 -4.07 -5.20
C GLY A 121 10.40 -2.99 -5.88
N ILE A 122 10.10 -3.15 -7.18
CA ILE A 122 9.13 -2.32 -7.90
C ILE A 122 7.70 -2.58 -7.38
N PHE A 123 7.37 -3.84 -7.08
CA PHE A 123 6.03 -4.31 -6.76
C PHE A 123 5.76 -4.41 -5.27
N ALA A 124 6.74 -4.88 -4.50
CA ALA A 124 6.60 -5.24 -3.10
C ALA A 124 7.77 -4.72 -2.28
N THR A 125 7.57 -4.61 -0.98
CA THR A 125 8.58 -4.09 -0.07
C THR A 125 9.62 -5.13 0.30
N GLY A 126 10.75 -4.64 0.80
CA GLY A 126 11.83 -5.46 1.31
C GLY A 126 12.66 -4.67 2.32
N PRO A 127 13.39 -5.35 3.22
CA PRO A 127 14.14 -4.69 4.25
C PRO A 127 15.46 -4.11 3.72
N ALA A 128 15.82 -2.90 4.13
CA ALA A 128 17.15 -2.34 3.94
C ALA A 128 18.20 -3.20 4.67
N LEU A 129 17.85 -3.70 5.87
CA LEU A 129 18.65 -4.65 6.64
C LEU A 129 17.78 -5.86 7.01
N LYS A 130 18.28 -7.08 6.73
CA LYS A 130 17.59 -8.34 7.06
C LYS A 130 17.69 -8.61 8.58
N ARG A 131 16.73 -8.13 9.34
CA ARG A 131 16.56 -8.35 10.78
C ARG A 131 15.06 -8.61 11.05
N PRO A 132 14.56 -9.86 10.89
CA PRO A 132 13.13 -10.15 10.85
C PRO A 132 12.34 -9.57 12.03
N PHE A 133 12.82 -9.71 13.26
CA PHE A 133 12.19 -9.15 14.44
C PHE A 133 12.00 -7.62 14.33
N PHE A 134 13.08 -6.91 14.01
CA PHE A 134 13.01 -5.45 13.86
C PHE A 134 12.20 -5.04 12.63
N ASN A 135 12.22 -5.82 11.54
CA ASN A 135 11.42 -5.51 10.37
C ASN A 135 9.91 -5.64 10.66
N VAL A 136 9.47 -6.66 11.41
CA VAL A 136 8.08 -6.76 11.89
C VAL A 136 7.73 -5.60 12.82
N LEU A 137 8.62 -5.29 13.77
CA LEU A 137 8.41 -4.20 14.72
C LEU A 137 8.29 -2.85 14.01
N ASN A 138 9.12 -2.59 13.01
CA ASN A 138 9.09 -1.36 12.22
C ASN A 138 7.77 -1.21 11.44
N GLU A 139 7.31 -2.28 10.77
CA GLU A 139 6.01 -2.26 10.09
C GLU A 139 4.85 -2.12 11.08
N CYS A 140 4.94 -2.77 12.25
CA CYS A 140 3.94 -2.65 13.30
C CYS A 140 3.86 -1.20 13.84
N ILE A 141 4.99 -0.61 14.20
CA ILE A 141 5.05 0.77 14.73
C ILE A 141 4.56 1.77 13.67
N ALA A 142 5.05 1.67 12.44
CA ALA A 142 4.66 2.58 11.37
C ALA A 142 3.15 2.50 11.07
N THR A 143 2.59 1.29 11.03
CA THR A 143 1.16 1.08 10.79
C THR A 143 0.33 1.49 12.01
N PHE A 144 0.81 1.24 13.23
CA PHE A 144 0.16 1.68 14.46
C PHE A 144 -0.05 3.20 14.45
N PHE A 145 1.00 3.99 14.25
CA PHE A 145 0.86 5.43 14.24
C PHE A 145 0.07 5.93 13.05
N PHE A 146 0.23 5.33 11.87
CA PHE A 146 -0.60 5.64 10.70
C PHE A 146 -2.10 5.48 11.02
N ILE A 147 -2.51 4.33 11.55
CA ILE A 147 -3.93 4.04 11.82
C ILE A 147 -4.42 4.80 13.05
N LEU A 148 -3.61 4.96 14.09
CA LEU A 148 -3.98 5.78 15.24
C LEU A 148 -4.29 7.23 14.85
N ILE A 149 -3.45 7.84 14.01
CA ILE A 149 -3.71 9.18 13.49
C ILE A 149 -4.96 9.17 12.63
N LEU A 150 -5.12 8.18 11.73
CA LEU A 150 -6.27 8.07 10.84
C LEU A 150 -7.60 7.95 11.59
N LEU A 151 -7.65 7.18 12.69
CA LEU A 151 -8.82 7.02 13.57
C LEU A 151 -9.17 8.29 14.33
N ASN A 152 -8.19 9.16 14.58
CA ASN A 152 -8.36 10.41 15.33
C ASN A 152 -8.31 11.67 14.44
N LEU A 153 -8.33 11.50 13.11
CA LEU A 153 -8.52 12.62 12.21
C LEU A 153 -9.92 13.19 12.39
N GLY A 154 -9.98 14.50 12.69
CA GLY A 154 -11.25 15.20 12.84
C GLY A 154 -12.05 15.35 11.53
N ASN A 155 -13.09 16.14 11.57
CA ASN A 155 -13.88 16.48 10.40
C ASN A 155 -13.18 17.56 9.57
N PHE A 156 -13.21 17.38 8.27
CA PHE A 156 -12.66 18.32 7.29
C PHE A 156 -13.77 18.86 6.38
N THR A 157 -13.49 19.95 5.69
CA THR A 157 -14.30 20.40 4.56
C THR A 157 -14.48 19.26 3.57
N THR A 158 -15.65 19.15 2.98
CA THR A 158 -15.98 18.10 2.01
C THR A 158 -14.89 17.96 0.95
N GLY A 159 -14.42 16.75 0.77
CA GLY A 159 -13.39 16.40 -0.21
C GLY A 159 -11.93 16.56 0.28
N LEU A 160 -11.66 17.23 1.41
CA LEU A 160 -10.28 17.43 1.86
C LEU A 160 -9.66 16.19 2.52
N LYS A 161 -10.48 15.37 3.21
CA LYS A 161 -9.98 14.20 3.97
C LYS A 161 -9.08 13.27 3.14
N PRO A 162 -9.39 12.87 1.89
CA PRO A 162 -8.51 12.01 1.09
C PRO A 162 -7.12 12.61 0.87
N LEU A 163 -7.02 13.92 0.64
CA LEU A 163 -5.73 14.58 0.49
C LEU A 163 -4.91 14.53 1.79
N ILE A 164 -5.55 14.76 2.94
CA ILE A 164 -4.89 14.66 4.26
C ILE A 164 -4.39 13.23 4.52
N VAL A 165 -5.18 12.22 4.15
CA VAL A 165 -4.76 10.81 4.26
C VAL A 165 -3.54 10.52 3.38
N GLY A 166 -3.50 11.05 2.16
CA GLY A 166 -2.34 10.92 1.29
C GLY A 166 -1.08 11.63 1.85
N LEU A 167 -1.24 12.82 2.40
CA LEU A 167 -0.14 13.53 3.07
C LEU A 167 0.36 12.77 4.32
N LEU A 168 -0.54 12.11 5.06
CA LEU A 168 -0.17 11.24 6.16
C LEU A 168 0.68 10.05 5.68
N ILE A 169 0.28 9.38 4.59
CA ILE A 169 1.08 8.31 3.98
C ILE A 169 2.46 8.82 3.54
N MET A 170 2.50 10.01 2.92
CA MET A 170 3.76 10.63 2.49
C MET A 170 4.71 10.83 3.67
N VAL A 171 4.25 11.46 4.76
CA VAL A 171 5.10 11.74 5.92
C VAL A 171 5.52 10.49 6.67
N VAL A 172 4.64 9.48 6.79
CA VAL A 172 5.00 8.17 7.35
C VAL A 172 6.08 7.50 6.50
N GLY A 173 5.95 7.53 5.17
CA GLY A 173 6.96 7.02 4.24
C GLY A 173 8.32 7.74 4.38
N GLN A 174 8.31 9.06 4.52
CA GLN A 174 9.52 9.86 4.71
C GLN A 174 10.21 9.58 6.04
N SER A 175 9.43 9.47 7.12
CA SER A 175 9.95 9.38 8.48
C SER A 175 10.27 7.96 8.93
N LEU A 176 9.45 6.98 8.56
CA LEU A 176 9.50 5.60 9.06
C LEU A 176 9.73 4.55 7.95
N GLY A 177 9.65 4.95 6.69
CA GLY A 177 9.70 4.02 5.56
C GLY A 177 11.07 3.52 5.16
N GLY A 178 12.15 4.19 5.58
CA GLY A 178 13.50 3.89 5.12
C GLY A 178 14.06 2.52 5.53
N THR A 179 13.45 1.85 6.50
CA THR A 179 13.92 0.56 7.03
C THR A 179 13.33 -0.65 6.30
N THR A 180 12.07 -0.58 5.90
CA THR A 180 11.31 -1.71 5.35
C THR A 180 10.61 -1.39 4.02
N GLY A 181 10.57 -0.12 3.62
CA GLY A 181 9.79 0.33 2.47
C GLY A 181 8.32 0.65 2.79
N PHE A 182 7.98 0.85 4.08
CA PHE A 182 6.64 1.24 4.56
C PHE A 182 5.50 0.51 3.85
N ALA A 183 5.46 -0.82 4.02
CA ALA A 183 4.37 -1.60 3.44
C ALA A 183 3.01 -1.10 3.94
N LEU A 184 2.82 -1.00 5.27
CA LEU A 184 1.63 -0.51 5.98
C LEU A 184 0.32 -1.20 5.59
N ASN A 185 0.33 -1.96 4.49
CA ASN A 185 -0.84 -2.44 3.78
C ASN A 185 -0.57 -3.83 3.22
N PRO A 186 -1.18 -4.89 3.79
CA PRO A 186 -1.01 -6.25 3.29
C PRO A 186 -1.39 -6.42 1.81
N ALA A 187 -2.47 -5.80 1.34
CA ALA A 187 -2.90 -5.91 -0.05
C ALA A 187 -1.89 -5.24 -1.01
N ARG A 188 -1.32 -4.09 -0.60
CA ARG A 188 -0.32 -3.34 -1.36
C ARG A 188 0.99 -4.09 -1.54
N ASP A 189 1.31 -5.05 -0.65
CA ASP A 189 2.53 -5.85 -0.78
C ASP A 189 2.26 -7.24 -1.39
N LEU A 190 1.32 -8.00 -0.80
CA LEU A 190 1.11 -9.41 -1.18
C LEU A 190 0.59 -9.59 -2.60
N MET A 191 -0.37 -8.75 -3.02
CA MET A 191 -1.01 -8.96 -4.31
C MET A 191 -0.16 -8.49 -5.50
N PRO A 192 0.57 -7.37 -5.46
CA PRO A 192 1.57 -7.04 -6.46
C PRO A 192 2.74 -8.04 -6.48
N ARG A 193 3.15 -8.57 -5.32
CA ARG A 193 4.14 -9.65 -5.23
C ARG A 193 3.67 -10.92 -5.93
N LEU A 194 2.38 -11.27 -5.76
CA LEU A 194 1.75 -12.39 -6.45
C LEU A 194 1.71 -12.14 -7.97
N ALA A 195 1.27 -10.96 -8.39
CA ALA A 195 1.25 -10.59 -9.81
C ALA A 195 2.65 -10.68 -10.43
N TYR A 196 3.69 -10.15 -9.76
CA TYR A 196 5.08 -10.30 -10.17
C TYR A 196 5.50 -11.77 -10.29
N SER A 197 5.05 -12.63 -9.36
CA SER A 197 5.42 -14.05 -9.36
C SER A 197 4.86 -14.81 -10.55
N ILE A 198 3.58 -14.61 -10.88
CA ILE A 198 2.85 -15.45 -11.83
C ILE A 198 2.73 -14.85 -13.24
N LEU A 199 2.71 -13.51 -13.36
CA LEU A 199 2.57 -12.85 -14.67
C LEU A 199 3.93 -12.81 -15.42
N PRO A 200 3.91 -12.67 -16.76
CA PRO A 200 5.11 -12.70 -17.59
C PRO A 200 5.91 -11.38 -17.51
N VAL A 201 6.57 -11.13 -16.39
CA VAL A 201 7.49 -10.01 -16.24
C VAL A 201 8.84 -10.36 -16.86
N PRO A 202 9.35 -9.60 -17.84
CA PRO A 202 10.68 -9.85 -18.42
C PRO A 202 11.77 -9.77 -17.36
N HIS A 203 12.75 -10.68 -17.43
CA HIS A 203 13.90 -10.72 -16.52
C HIS A 203 13.55 -10.78 -15.02
N LYS A 204 12.36 -11.29 -14.65
CA LYS A 204 11.95 -11.34 -13.24
C LYS A 204 12.89 -12.20 -12.39
N ALA A 205 13.10 -11.75 -11.16
CA ALA A 205 13.85 -12.49 -10.14
C ALA A 205 12.92 -13.25 -9.19
N ASN A 206 13.49 -13.74 -8.10
CA ASN A 206 12.70 -14.32 -7.01
C ASN A 206 11.79 -13.26 -6.36
N ALA A 207 10.54 -13.60 -6.14
CA ALA A 207 9.55 -12.71 -5.54
C ALA A 207 9.71 -12.52 -4.02
N ASN A 208 10.72 -13.11 -3.40
CA ASN A 208 11.04 -12.97 -1.97
C ASN A 208 9.88 -13.30 -1.03
N TRP A 209 9.18 -14.41 -1.28
CA TRP A 209 8.07 -14.87 -0.45
C TRP A 209 8.45 -15.14 1.00
N GLY A 210 9.72 -15.48 1.27
CA GLY A 210 10.23 -15.64 2.64
C GLY A 210 10.16 -14.38 3.49
N TYR A 211 10.00 -13.20 2.87
CA TYR A 211 9.80 -11.92 3.57
C TYR A 211 8.32 -11.53 3.67
N ALA A 212 7.44 -12.07 2.82
CA ALA A 212 6.06 -11.61 2.63
C ALA A 212 5.18 -11.64 3.90
N TRP A 213 5.52 -12.48 4.87
CA TRP A 213 4.81 -12.54 6.16
C TRP A 213 5.00 -11.27 7.00
N ILE A 214 6.10 -10.53 6.84
CA ILE A 214 6.39 -9.31 7.58
C ILE A 214 5.43 -8.18 7.22
N PRO A 215 5.25 -7.81 5.92
CA PRO A 215 4.24 -6.82 5.51
C PRO A 215 2.78 -7.29 5.68
N LEU A 216 2.56 -8.55 6.08
CA LEU A 216 1.26 -9.04 6.52
C LEU A 216 1.09 -8.84 8.03
N VAL A 217 1.96 -9.46 8.83
CA VAL A 217 1.80 -9.53 10.29
C VAL A 217 2.05 -8.17 10.96
N GLY A 218 3.11 -7.45 10.57
CA GLY A 218 3.44 -6.16 11.17
C GLY A 218 2.29 -5.15 11.05
N PRO A 219 1.79 -4.86 9.83
CA PRO A 219 0.66 -3.95 9.67
C PRO A 219 -0.63 -4.38 10.37
N LEU A 220 -0.99 -5.66 10.34
CA LEU A 220 -2.19 -6.15 11.01
C LEU A 220 -2.10 -5.97 12.54
N CYS A 221 -0.96 -6.32 13.14
CA CYS A 221 -0.72 -6.08 14.56
C CYS A 221 -0.78 -4.58 14.90
N GLY A 222 -0.12 -3.73 14.10
CA GLY A 222 -0.12 -2.29 14.29
C GLY A 222 -1.52 -1.69 14.24
N GLY A 223 -2.33 -2.09 13.24
CA GLY A 223 -3.70 -1.61 13.08
C GLY A 223 -4.62 -2.01 14.24
N ILE A 224 -4.54 -3.26 14.70
CA ILE A 224 -5.33 -3.74 15.84
C ILE A 224 -4.91 -3.02 17.13
N LEU A 225 -3.61 -2.86 17.39
CA LEU A 225 -3.12 -2.11 18.55
C LEU A 225 -3.60 -0.65 18.53
N ALA A 226 -3.60 -0.01 17.35
CA ALA A 226 -4.08 1.36 17.18
C ALA A 226 -5.57 1.49 17.55
N SER A 227 -6.40 0.49 17.20
CA SER A 227 -7.83 0.50 17.55
C SER A 227 -8.06 0.40 19.08
N PHE A 228 -7.31 -0.43 19.79
CA PHE A 228 -7.40 -0.51 21.25
C PHE A 228 -7.01 0.80 21.93
N VAL A 229 -5.92 1.44 21.46
CA VAL A 229 -5.51 2.75 22.01
C VAL A 229 -6.54 3.83 21.68
N HIS A 230 -7.12 3.81 20.46
CA HIS A 230 -8.20 4.73 20.09
C HIS A 230 -9.42 4.59 21.02
N ILE A 231 -9.87 3.36 21.27
CA ILE A 231 -10.98 3.08 22.21
C ILE A 231 -10.64 3.59 23.63
N TRP A 232 -9.44 3.32 24.10
CA TRP A 232 -9.01 3.75 25.44
C TRP A 232 -8.95 5.28 25.60
N ILE A 233 -8.58 6.00 24.54
CA ILE A 233 -8.49 7.48 24.58
C ILE A 233 -9.89 8.12 24.50
N ASN A 234 -10.84 7.51 23.77
CA ASN A 234 -12.13 8.12 23.44
C ASN A 234 -13.33 7.48 24.19
N GLY A 235 -13.12 6.39 24.92
CA GLY A 235 -14.12 5.71 25.75
C GLY A 235 -14.01 6.14 27.17
#